data_7a90c46a82e474f715266a7440378e43
#
_entry.id   7a90c46a82e474f715266a7440378e43
#
_cell.length_a   1.000
_cell.length_b   1.000
_cell.length_c   1.000
_cell.angle_alpha   90.00
_cell.angle_beta   90.00
_cell.angle_gamma   90.00
#
_symmetry.space_group_name_H-M   'P 1'
#
loop_
_entity.id
_entity.type
_entity.pdbx_description
1 polymer ?
#
loop_
_entity_poly.entity_id
_entity_poly.type
_entity_poly.pdbx_seq_one_letter_code
_entity_poly.pdbx_strand_id
1 'polypeptide(L)'
;MTIIVSVFLCGYRGKTVDFSITSQHHRTTVAYFLNHGKWNDSALQKALKSSIVELIYQEARSSGQPIFCIVDDTIASHNKPPSQALHPIEAAYFHQSHLKGRQDYGHQVVSVMLSCNGITLNYAVILYDKTKSKIKIVQDIATELPEAPVISYFLCDSWYTSAGIMKSFLEKGFYTIGALKTNRILYPMGIRQKASELALRMRKSDPNVSLVTVDKGDFTFTVTKEISIRFQMQLFF
;
A
#
# COMPACT_ATOMS: atom_id res chain seq x y z
N MET A 1 20.36 13.88 -14.53
CA MET A 1 20.84 13.23 -13.28
C MET A 1 20.85 14.19 -12.08
N THR A 2 21.40 15.39 -12.21
CA THR A 2 21.59 16.36 -11.13
C THR A 2 20.30 16.81 -10.40
N ILE A 3 19.19 17.01 -11.11
CA ILE A 3 17.92 17.44 -10.49
C ILE A 3 17.33 16.35 -9.61
N ILE A 4 17.35 15.09 -10.05
CA ILE A 4 16.87 13.95 -9.26
C ILE A 4 17.71 13.82 -7.98
N VAL A 5 19.03 13.92 -8.08
CA VAL A 5 19.94 13.91 -6.92
C VAL A 5 19.60 15.05 -5.96
N SER A 6 19.26 16.23 -6.49
CA SER A 6 18.88 17.39 -5.65
C SER A 6 17.59 17.13 -4.87
N VAL A 7 16.61 16.48 -5.47
CA VAL A 7 15.36 16.05 -4.77
C VAL A 7 15.69 15.12 -3.60
N PHE A 8 16.60 14.16 -3.80
CA PHE A 8 17.04 13.25 -2.73
C PHE A 8 17.78 14.01 -1.61
N LEU A 9 18.72 14.88 -1.97
CA LEU A 9 19.50 15.66 -1.01
C LEU A 9 18.64 16.63 -0.18
N CYS A 10 17.52 17.13 -0.74
CA CYS A 10 16.55 17.94 -0.04
C CYS A 10 15.52 17.09 0.77
N GLY A 11 15.73 15.77 0.88
CA GLY A 11 14.83 14.88 1.63
C GLY A 11 13.40 14.84 1.10
N TYR A 12 13.25 14.95 -0.22
CA TYR A 12 11.95 15.04 -0.92
C TYR A 12 11.09 16.25 -0.52
N ARG A 13 11.68 17.21 0.17
CA ARG A 13 11.02 18.45 0.57
C ARG A 13 11.78 19.62 -0.03
N GLY A 14 11.09 20.44 -0.78
CA GLY A 14 11.74 21.61 -1.37
C GLY A 14 10.90 22.24 -2.46
N LYS A 15 11.23 23.47 -2.73
CA LYS A 15 10.72 24.24 -3.85
C LYS A 15 11.76 24.18 -4.99
N THR A 16 11.39 24.57 -6.18
CA THR A 16 12.32 24.66 -7.34
C THR A 16 13.57 25.49 -7.06
N VAL A 17 13.48 26.45 -6.13
CA VAL A 17 14.62 27.26 -5.66
C VAL A 17 15.62 26.39 -4.90
N ASP A 18 15.15 25.54 -4.01
CA ASP A 18 16.01 24.67 -3.19
C ASP A 18 16.74 23.67 -4.07
N PHE A 19 16.03 23.11 -5.06
CA PHE A 19 16.64 22.21 -6.06
C PHE A 19 17.64 22.94 -6.95
N SER A 20 17.46 24.24 -7.23
CA SER A 20 18.38 25.02 -8.02
C SER A 20 19.73 25.23 -7.30
N ILE A 21 19.70 25.48 -6.00
CA ILE A 21 20.90 25.64 -5.19
C ILE A 21 21.71 24.35 -5.20
N THR A 22 21.07 23.21 -4.97
CA THR A 22 21.74 21.92 -4.88
C THR A 22 22.18 21.38 -6.25
N SER A 23 21.41 21.65 -7.31
CA SER A 23 21.71 21.18 -8.67
C SER A 23 22.65 22.08 -9.45
N GLN A 24 22.98 23.27 -8.94
CA GLN A 24 23.75 24.32 -9.64
C GLN A 24 23.11 24.78 -10.95
N HIS A 25 21.80 24.57 -11.11
CA HIS A 25 21.03 25.04 -12.25
C HIS A 25 20.11 26.18 -11.83
N HIS A 26 19.90 27.15 -12.71
CA HIS A 26 18.96 28.22 -12.42
C HIS A 26 17.54 27.69 -12.20
N ARG A 27 16.79 28.29 -11.29
CA ARG A 27 15.40 27.85 -10.92
C ARG A 27 14.47 27.70 -12.11
N THR A 28 14.62 28.55 -13.14
CA THR A 28 13.80 28.47 -14.36
C THR A 28 14.13 27.23 -15.19
N THR A 29 15.42 26.81 -15.20
CA THR A 29 15.83 25.57 -15.87
C THR A 29 15.23 24.37 -15.19
N VAL A 30 15.22 24.34 -13.83
CA VAL A 30 14.58 23.28 -13.06
C VAL A 30 13.07 23.27 -13.31
N ALA A 31 12.42 24.44 -13.26
CA ALA A 31 11.00 24.56 -13.53
C ALA A 31 10.63 24.15 -14.97
N TYR A 32 11.43 24.57 -15.96
CA TYR A 32 11.25 24.20 -17.35
C TYR A 32 11.36 22.67 -17.54
N PHE A 33 12.39 22.07 -16.94
CA PHE A 33 12.61 20.62 -16.98
C PHE A 33 11.42 19.84 -16.40
N LEU A 34 10.88 20.28 -15.25
CA LEU A 34 9.73 19.62 -14.61
C LEU A 34 8.43 19.80 -15.41
N ASN A 35 8.22 20.98 -16.01
CA ASN A 35 6.97 21.30 -16.71
C ASN A 35 6.96 20.90 -18.18
N HIS A 36 8.13 20.85 -18.84
CA HIS A 36 8.23 20.64 -20.29
C HIS A 36 9.11 19.45 -20.67
N GLY A 37 9.72 18.77 -19.69
CA GLY A 37 10.50 17.56 -19.93
C GLY A 37 9.62 16.48 -20.56
N LYS A 38 10.07 15.90 -21.68
CA LYS A 38 9.41 14.77 -22.31
C LYS A 38 9.82 13.49 -21.60
N TRP A 39 9.03 13.10 -20.61
CA TRP A 39 9.26 11.89 -19.82
C TRP A 39 8.50 10.72 -20.42
N ASN A 40 9.13 9.58 -20.46
CA ASN A 40 8.41 8.31 -20.66
C ASN A 40 8.16 7.69 -19.28
N ASP A 41 7.13 8.20 -18.59
CA ASP A 41 6.79 7.78 -17.23
C ASP A 41 6.52 6.27 -17.15
N SER A 42 5.85 5.72 -18.15
CA SER A 42 5.56 4.29 -18.24
C SER A 42 6.85 3.45 -18.25
N ALA A 43 7.83 3.84 -19.09
CA ALA A 43 9.11 3.12 -19.19
C ALA A 43 9.91 3.25 -17.88
N LEU A 44 9.92 4.45 -17.28
CA LEU A 44 10.60 4.71 -16.01
C LEU A 44 9.97 3.87 -14.87
N GLN A 45 8.65 3.90 -14.74
CA GLN A 45 7.94 3.11 -13.73
C GLN A 45 8.18 1.62 -13.91
N LYS A 46 8.14 1.12 -15.15
CA LYS A 46 8.40 -0.28 -15.43
C LYS A 46 9.82 -0.69 -15.05
N ALA A 47 10.82 0.11 -15.41
CA ALA A 47 12.22 -0.14 -15.07
C ALA A 47 12.43 -0.13 -13.55
N LEU A 48 11.85 0.85 -12.85
CA LEU A 48 11.92 0.96 -11.40
C LEU A 48 11.28 -0.25 -10.71
N LYS A 49 10.06 -0.62 -11.10
CA LYS A 49 9.36 -1.82 -10.59
C LYS A 49 10.19 -3.07 -10.77
N SER A 50 10.78 -3.26 -11.96
CA SER A 50 11.63 -4.42 -12.26
C SER A 50 12.86 -4.48 -11.35
N SER A 51 13.56 -3.35 -11.18
CA SER A 51 14.75 -3.28 -10.32
C SER A 51 14.42 -3.52 -8.85
N ILE A 52 13.28 -2.99 -8.37
CA ILE A 52 12.81 -3.22 -6.99
C ILE A 52 12.47 -4.69 -6.76
N VAL A 53 11.75 -5.31 -7.68
CA VAL A 53 11.41 -6.73 -7.60
C VAL A 53 12.70 -7.56 -7.60
N GLU A 54 13.62 -7.31 -8.53
CA GLU A 54 14.89 -8.04 -8.61
C GLU A 54 15.65 -7.97 -7.28
N LEU A 55 15.82 -6.79 -6.72
CA LEU A 55 16.54 -6.57 -5.47
C LEU A 55 15.87 -7.26 -4.28
N ILE A 56 14.57 -7.05 -4.08
CA ILE A 56 13.84 -7.63 -2.94
C ILE A 56 13.72 -9.15 -3.06
N TYR A 57 13.50 -9.68 -4.27
CA TYR A 57 13.39 -11.12 -4.50
C TYR A 57 14.76 -11.82 -4.39
N GLN A 58 15.84 -11.15 -4.79
CA GLN A 58 17.19 -11.66 -4.57
C GLN A 58 17.51 -11.72 -3.07
N GLU A 59 17.18 -10.66 -2.31
CA GLU A 59 17.35 -10.64 -0.85
C GLU A 59 16.53 -11.76 -0.18
N ALA A 60 15.30 -11.98 -0.61
CA ALA A 60 14.46 -13.04 -0.06
C ALA A 60 15.03 -14.45 -0.34
N ARG A 61 15.59 -14.68 -1.53
CA ARG A 61 16.24 -15.95 -1.85
C ARG A 61 17.52 -16.18 -1.06
N SER A 62 18.31 -15.14 -0.83
CA SER A 62 19.58 -15.22 -0.11
C SER A 62 19.42 -15.36 1.40
N SER A 63 18.45 -14.63 1.98
CA SER A 63 18.20 -14.61 3.43
C SER A 63 17.21 -15.66 3.90
N GLY A 64 16.37 -16.20 2.99
CA GLY A 64 15.23 -17.05 3.35
C GLY A 64 14.11 -16.31 4.09
N GLN A 65 14.20 -14.97 4.22
CA GLN A 65 13.21 -14.16 4.92
C GLN A 65 11.99 -13.87 4.03
N PRO A 66 10.79 -13.73 4.62
CA PRO A 66 9.57 -13.45 3.88
C PRO A 66 9.60 -12.06 3.23
N ILE A 67 8.93 -11.95 2.08
CA ILE A 67 8.62 -10.66 1.49
C ILE A 67 7.28 -10.17 2.06
N PHE A 68 7.24 -8.91 2.46
CA PHE A 68 6.03 -8.21 2.81
C PHE A 68 5.65 -7.23 1.69
N CYS A 69 4.49 -7.45 1.08
CA CYS A 69 3.87 -6.48 0.18
C CYS A 69 2.87 -5.65 0.98
N ILE A 70 3.17 -4.39 1.20
CA ILE A 70 2.43 -3.50 2.10
C ILE A 70 1.65 -2.50 1.25
N VAL A 71 0.33 -2.43 1.44
CA VAL A 71 -0.55 -1.49 0.74
C VAL A 71 -1.23 -0.58 1.74
N ASP A 72 -1.12 0.72 1.49
CA ASP A 72 -1.83 1.75 2.25
C ASP A 72 -2.19 2.93 1.33
N ASP A 73 -3.15 3.76 1.76
CA ASP A 73 -3.48 4.98 1.05
C ASP A 73 -3.45 6.21 1.96
N THR A 74 -3.01 7.30 1.40
CA THR A 74 -2.92 8.57 2.13
C THR A 74 -3.47 9.73 1.31
N ILE A 75 -3.86 10.81 1.99
CA ILE A 75 -4.32 12.04 1.38
C ILE A 75 -3.27 13.13 1.62
N ALA A 76 -2.64 13.60 0.54
CA ALA A 76 -1.82 14.79 0.56
C ALA A 76 -2.75 16.01 0.49
N SER A 77 -3.02 16.61 1.63
CA SER A 77 -3.96 17.72 1.76
C SER A 77 -3.43 18.99 1.09
N HIS A 78 -4.32 19.68 0.37
CA HIS A 78 -4.06 20.98 -0.23
C HIS A 78 -5.18 21.97 0.14
N ASN A 79 -4.85 23.26 0.12
CA ASN A 79 -5.88 24.29 0.16
C ASN A 79 -6.63 24.27 -1.18
N LYS A 80 -7.97 24.19 -1.11
CA LYS A 80 -8.79 24.27 -2.33
C LYS A 80 -8.62 25.65 -2.96
N PRO A 81 -8.26 25.74 -4.25
CA PRO A 81 -8.24 27.02 -4.96
C PRO A 81 -9.63 27.66 -4.98
N PRO A 82 -9.72 28.98 -5.10
CA PRO A 82 -11.00 29.66 -5.38
C PRO A 82 -11.68 29.08 -6.61
N SER A 83 -13.02 29.14 -6.67
CA SER A 83 -13.78 28.59 -7.81
C SER A 83 -13.46 29.25 -9.14
N GLN A 84 -12.90 30.48 -9.11
CA GLN A 84 -12.49 31.27 -10.26
C GLN A 84 -11.02 31.06 -10.65
N ALA A 85 -10.30 30.12 -10.00
CA ALA A 85 -8.92 29.87 -10.33
C ALA A 85 -8.78 29.34 -11.78
N LEU A 86 -7.96 30.02 -12.58
CA LEU A 86 -7.71 29.66 -13.97
C LEU A 86 -6.99 28.31 -14.09
N HIS A 87 -6.22 27.93 -13.07
CA HIS A 87 -5.46 26.68 -13.01
C HIS A 87 -5.79 25.95 -11.71
N PRO A 88 -6.85 25.12 -11.70
CA PRO A 88 -7.13 24.24 -10.58
C PRO A 88 -6.00 23.22 -10.40
N ILE A 89 -5.84 22.68 -9.18
CA ILE A 89 -4.86 21.62 -8.94
C ILE A 89 -5.34 20.36 -9.64
N GLU A 90 -4.56 19.88 -10.61
CA GLU A 90 -4.88 18.71 -11.42
C GLU A 90 -5.04 17.47 -10.53
N ALA A 91 -6.05 16.64 -10.80
CA ALA A 91 -6.36 15.41 -10.07
C ALA A 91 -6.50 15.55 -8.54
N ALA A 92 -6.72 16.77 -8.02
CA ALA A 92 -7.06 16.99 -6.63
C ALA A 92 -8.58 17.01 -6.45
N TYR A 93 -9.07 16.22 -5.49
CA TYR A 93 -10.50 16.06 -5.20
C TYR A 93 -10.76 16.13 -3.69
N PHE A 94 -12.04 16.18 -3.33
CA PHE A 94 -12.46 15.91 -1.96
C PHE A 94 -12.48 14.42 -1.70
N HIS A 95 -11.83 14.00 -0.63
CA HIS A 95 -11.77 12.62 -0.14
C HIS A 95 -12.22 12.58 1.32
N GLN A 96 -12.86 11.48 1.71
CA GLN A 96 -13.18 11.25 3.12
C GLN A 96 -11.90 10.89 3.87
N SER A 97 -11.47 11.75 4.76
CA SER A 97 -10.33 11.49 5.66
C SER A 97 -10.84 10.88 6.97
N HIS A 98 -10.46 9.63 7.22
CA HIS A 98 -10.78 8.98 8.50
C HIS A 98 -9.99 9.61 9.66
N LEU A 99 -8.76 10.03 9.41
CA LEU A 99 -7.91 10.68 10.41
C LEU A 99 -8.47 12.04 10.86
N LYS A 100 -9.07 12.81 9.95
CA LYS A 100 -9.65 14.13 10.24
C LYS A 100 -11.13 14.07 10.56
N GLY A 101 -11.79 12.93 10.36
CA GLY A 101 -13.23 12.77 10.53
C GLY A 101 -14.09 13.62 9.58
N ARG A 102 -13.50 14.21 8.54
CA ARG A 102 -14.16 15.11 7.58
C ARG A 102 -13.61 14.93 6.17
N GLN A 103 -14.28 15.58 5.22
CA GLN A 103 -13.75 15.67 3.86
C GLN A 103 -12.49 16.55 3.83
N ASP A 104 -11.50 16.09 3.10
CA ASP A 104 -10.23 16.77 2.89
C ASP A 104 -9.97 16.92 1.40
N TYR A 105 -9.52 18.10 0.99
CA TYR A 105 -9.21 18.37 -0.41
C TYR A 105 -7.74 18.10 -0.68
N GLY A 106 -7.44 17.34 -1.71
CA GLY A 106 -6.06 17.04 -2.07
C GLY A 106 -5.90 15.86 -3.01
N HIS A 107 -4.69 15.37 -3.11
CA HIS A 107 -4.36 14.16 -3.85
C HIS A 107 -4.47 12.94 -2.92
N GLN A 108 -5.21 11.93 -3.34
CA GLN A 108 -5.18 10.64 -2.68
C GLN A 108 -4.24 9.70 -3.44
N VAL A 109 -3.36 9.06 -2.71
CA VAL A 109 -2.31 8.21 -3.27
C VAL A 109 -2.42 6.82 -2.67
N VAL A 110 -2.41 5.80 -3.51
CA VAL A 110 -2.25 4.39 -3.10
C VAL A 110 -0.77 4.06 -3.20
N SER A 111 -0.16 3.73 -2.08
CA SER A 111 1.25 3.34 -1.99
C SER A 111 1.37 1.83 -1.81
N VAL A 112 2.31 1.24 -2.54
CA VAL A 112 2.66 -0.18 -2.43
C VAL A 112 4.15 -0.30 -2.18
N MET A 113 4.51 -0.90 -1.07
CA MET A 113 5.89 -1.14 -0.69
C MET A 113 6.20 -2.64 -0.70
N LEU A 114 7.40 -3.00 -1.12
CA LEU A 114 7.97 -4.32 -0.90
C LEU A 114 9.06 -4.23 0.15
N SER A 115 9.01 -5.13 1.12
CA SER A 115 9.96 -5.18 2.22
C SER A 115 10.46 -6.60 2.43
N CYS A 116 11.78 -6.75 2.63
CA CYS A 116 12.41 -8.01 3.00
C CYS A 116 13.67 -7.73 3.81
N ASN A 117 13.87 -8.43 4.91
CA ASN A 117 15.09 -8.37 5.72
C ASN A 117 15.58 -6.93 6.03
N GLY A 118 14.65 -6.05 6.43
CA GLY A 118 14.95 -4.65 6.77
C GLY A 118 15.07 -3.68 5.56
N ILE A 119 15.13 -4.18 4.33
CA ILE A 119 15.08 -3.36 3.12
C ILE A 119 13.63 -3.11 2.75
N THR A 120 13.23 -1.85 2.64
CA THR A 120 11.87 -1.45 2.24
C THR A 120 11.93 -0.46 1.10
N LEU A 121 11.27 -0.78 -0.02
CA LEU A 121 11.26 0.03 -1.23
C LEU A 121 9.84 0.26 -1.75
N ASN A 122 9.58 1.47 -2.26
CA ASN A 122 8.32 1.81 -2.90
C ASN A 122 8.22 1.14 -4.28
N TYR A 123 7.40 0.10 -4.38
CA TYR A 123 7.11 -0.60 -5.63
C TYR A 123 6.21 0.22 -6.57
N ALA A 124 5.19 0.85 -6.01
CA ALA A 124 4.28 1.71 -6.76
C ALA A 124 3.71 2.82 -5.89
N VAL A 125 3.56 3.99 -6.51
CA VAL A 125 2.86 5.15 -5.95
C VAL A 125 1.86 5.59 -7.01
N ILE A 126 0.56 5.36 -6.75
CA ILE A 126 -0.49 5.56 -7.75
C ILE A 126 -1.43 6.67 -7.30
N LEU A 127 -1.52 7.72 -8.09
CA LEU A 127 -2.47 8.79 -7.88
C LEU A 127 -3.90 8.25 -8.12
N TYR A 128 -4.76 8.41 -7.12
CA TYR A 128 -6.15 8.00 -7.20
C TYR A 128 -7.01 9.13 -7.81
N ASP A 129 -7.33 9.00 -9.07
CA ASP A 129 -8.11 9.96 -9.87
C ASP A 129 -9.61 9.64 -9.97
N LYS A 130 -10.06 8.60 -9.24
CA LYS A 130 -11.44 8.07 -9.26
C LYS A 130 -11.88 7.38 -10.57
N THR A 131 -11.03 7.26 -11.57
CA THR A 131 -11.34 6.53 -12.81
C THR A 131 -11.45 5.03 -12.57
N LYS A 132 -10.64 4.50 -11.64
CA LYS A 132 -10.69 3.11 -11.17
C LYS A 132 -10.92 3.07 -9.66
N SER A 133 -11.56 2.03 -9.16
CA SER A 133 -11.65 1.82 -7.72
C SER A 133 -10.28 1.45 -7.14
N LYS A 134 -9.99 1.84 -5.89
CA LYS A 134 -8.75 1.44 -5.19
C LYS A 134 -8.59 -0.09 -5.12
N ILE A 135 -9.70 -0.81 -4.97
CA ILE A 135 -9.72 -2.28 -5.01
C ILE A 135 -9.16 -2.80 -6.33
N LYS A 136 -9.61 -2.22 -7.46
CA LYS A 136 -9.14 -2.61 -8.79
C LYS A 136 -7.68 -2.25 -9.01
N ILE A 137 -7.23 -1.08 -8.53
CA ILE A 137 -5.83 -0.67 -8.56
C ILE A 137 -4.95 -1.72 -7.87
N VAL A 138 -5.33 -2.14 -6.66
CA VAL A 138 -4.55 -3.12 -5.90
C VAL A 138 -4.58 -4.52 -6.52
N GLN A 139 -5.69 -4.91 -7.15
CA GLN A 139 -5.76 -6.16 -7.92
C GLN A 139 -4.87 -6.12 -9.16
N ASP A 140 -4.84 -5.00 -9.89
CA ASP A 140 -3.96 -4.81 -11.05
C ASP A 140 -2.48 -4.95 -10.63
N ILE A 141 -2.10 -4.36 -9.48
CA ILE A 141 -0.77 -4.51 -8.89
C ILE A 141 -0.45 -5.97 -8.57
N ALA A 142 -1.37 -6.69 -7.93
CA ALA A 142 -1.16 -8.11 -7.64
C ALA A 142 -0.92 -8.92 -8.92
N THR A 143 -1.61 -8.57 -10.01
CA THR A 143 -1.43 -9.23 -11.31
C THR A 143 -0.04 -8.96 -11.90
N GLU A 144 0.49 -7.74 -11.72
CA GLU A 144 1.82 -7.34 -12.22
C GLU A 144 2.97 -7.96 -11.43
N LEU A 145 2.75 -8.30 -10.15
CA LEU A 145 3.80 -8.92 -9.32
C LEU A 145 4.15 -10.31 -9.83
N PRO A 146 5.45 -10.66 -9.90
CA PRO A 146 5.87 -12.05 -10.08
C PRO A 146 5.49 -12.91 -8.87
N GLU A 147 5.49 -14.24 -9.08
CA GLU A 147 5.32 -15.17 -7.97
C GLU A 147 6.42 -15.00 -6.92
N ALA A 148 6.03 -15.04 -5.65
CA ALA A 148 6.96 -14.89 -4.54
C ALA A 148 7.91 -16.09 -4.48
N PRO A 149 9.23 -15.88 -4.36
CA PRO A 149 10.22 -16.96 -4.34
C PRO A 149 10.26 -17.72 -3.02
N VAL A 150 9.66 -17.16 -1.96
CA VAL A 150 9.56 -17.72 -0.61
C VAL A 150 8.16 -17.44 -0.07
N ILE A 151 7.79 -18.06 1.07
CA ILE A 151 6.54 -17.73 1.76
C ILE A 151 6.52 -16.23 2.04
N SER A 152 5.51 -15.54 1.57
CA SER A 152 5.42 -14.08 1.60
C SER A 152 4.04 -13.61 2.06
N TYR A 153 3.96 -12.35 2.46
CA TYR A 153 2.75 -11.81 3.07
C TYR A 153 2.31 -10.51 2.42
N PHE A 154 1.02 -10.39 2.18
CA PHE A 154 0.35 -9.16 1.79
C PHE A 154 -0.24 -8.49 3.04
N LEU A 155 0.21 -7.28 3.34
CA LEU A 155 -0.24 -6.50 4.50
C LEU A 155 -1.13 -5.36 4.06
N CYS A 156 -2.33 -5.24 4.64
CA CYS A 156 -3.25 -4.16 4.33
C CYS A 156 -4.17 -3.83 5.50
N ASP A 157 -4.78 -2.67 5.43
CA ASP A 157 -5.85 -2.28 6.34
C ASP A 157 -7.19 -2.97 6.02
N SER A 158 -8.21 -2.71 6.83
CA SER A 158 -9.55 -3.30 6.68
C SER A 158 -10.28 -2.88 5.39
N TRP A 159 -9.82 -1.84 4.70
CA TRP A 159 -10.40 -1.40 3.44
C TRP A 159 -10.08 -2.36 2.30
N TYR A 160 -8.86 -2.90 2.30
CA TYR A 160 -8.36 -3.78 1.23
C TYR A 160 -8.58 -5.27 1.50
N THR A 161 -9.13 -5.67 2.65
CA THR A 161 -9.45 -7.07 2.97
C THR A 161 -10.71 -7.54 2.22
N SER A 162 -10.62 -7.69 0.90
CA SER A 162 -11.68 -8.25 0.06
C SER A 162 -11.25 -9.60 -0.52
N ALA A 163 -12.20 -10.52 -0.71
CA ALA A 163 -11.93 -11.85 -1.26
C ALA A 163 -11.19 -11.79 -2.61
N GLY A 164 -11.55 -10.83 -3.47
CA GLY A 164 -10.90 -10.66 -4.77
C GLY A 164 -9.43 -10.27 -4.65
N ILE A 165 -9.08 -9.32 -3.75
CA ILE A 165 -7.69 -8.93 -3.50
C ILE A 165 -6.92 -10.10 -2.90
N MET A 166 -7.45 -10.73 -1.85
CA MET A 166 -6.80 -11.86 -1.19
C MET A 166 -6.48 -12.99 -2.17
N LYS A 167 -7.43 -13.30 -3.05
CA LYS A 167 -7.23 -14.33 -4.10
C LYS A 167 -6.11 -13.93 -5.06
N SER A 168 -6.11 -12.68 -5.56
CA SER A 168 -5.09 -12.20 -6.50
C SER A 168 -3.68 -12.26 -5.91
N PHE A 169 -3.51 -11.92 -4.62
CA PHE A 169 -2.22 -12.03 -3.94
C PHE A 169 -1.84 -13.49 -3.63
N LEU A 170 -2.80 -14.32 -3.24
CA LEU A 170 -2.55 -15.73 -2.97
C LEU A 170 -2.07 -16.48 -4.22
N GLU A 171 -2.63 -16.16 -5.40
CA GLU A 171 -2.18 -16.69 -6.69
C GLU A 171 -0.72 -16.34 -7.02
N LYS A 172 -0.17 -15.32 -6.34
CA LYS A 172 1.24 -14.90 -6.43
C LYS A 172 2.10 -15.38 -5.26
N GLY A 173 1.58 -16.25 -4.39
CA GLY A 173 2.29 -16.79 -3.24
C GLY A 173 2.34 -15.87 -2.02
N PHE A 174 1.49 -14.81 -1.98
CA PHE A 174 1.38 -13.91 -0.82
C PHE A 174 0.15 -14.24 0.01
N TYR A 175 0.36 -14.62 1.26
CA TYR A 175 -0.72 -14.80 2.24
C TYR A 175 -1.14 -13.45 2.82
N THR A 176 -2.45 -13.21 2.93
CA THR A 176 -2.96 -11.93 3.42
C THR A 176 -2.96 -11.86 4.93
N ILE A 177 -2.38 -10.79 5.47
CA ILE A 177 -2.51 -10.35 6.85
C ILE A 177 -3.16 -8.97 6.84
N GLY A 178 -4.36 -8.85 7.37
CA GLY A 178 -5.09 -7.59 7.35
C GLY A 178 -6.21 -7.54 8.36
N ALA A 179 -6.52 -6.33 8.83
CA ALA A 179 -7.65 -6.12 9.73
C ALA A 179 -8.98 -6.45 9.02
N LEU A 180 -9.87 -7.13 9.70
CA LEU A 180 -11.19 -7.47 9.18
C LEU A 180 -12.25 -6.58 9.82
N LYS A 181 -13.12 -5.98 9.00
CA LYS A 181 -14.26 -5.22 9.52
C LYS A 181 -15.23 -6.16 10.22
N THR A 182 -15.68 -5.81 11.41
CA THR A 182 -16.56 -6.61 12.27
C THR A 182 -17.89 -6.98 11.63
N ASN A 183 -18.37 -6.18 10.67
CA ASN A 183 -19.61 -6.43 9.92
C ASN A 183 -19.43 -7.32 8.68
N ARG A 184 -18.22 -7.79 8.38
CA ARG A 184 -17.97 -8.71 7.26
C ARG A 184 -18.65 -10.04 7.50
N ILE A 185 -19.18 -10.61 6.43
CA ILE A 185 -19.75 -11.96 6.43
C ILE A 185 -18.66 -12.95 6.03
N LEU A 186 -18.49 -13.95 6.87
CA LEU A 186 -17.58 -15.08 6.68
C LEU A 186 -18.39 -16.37 6.54
N TYR A 187 -17.78 -17.39 6.01
CA TYR A 187 -18.41 -18.70 5.82
C TYR A 187 -17.53 -19.81 6.42
N PRO A 188 -17.25 -19.78 7.75
CA PRO A 188 -16.51 -20.88 8.38
C PRO A 188 -17.27 -22.18 8.20
N MET A 189 -16.59 -23.21 7.68
CA MET A 189 -17.21 -24.51 7.35
C MET A 189 -18.52 -24.39 6.53
N GLY A 190 -18.64 -23.36 5.68
CA GLY A 190 -19.82 -23.11 4.86
C GLY A 190 -20.97 -22.39 5.59
N ILE A 191 -20.86 -22.11 6.88
CA ILE A 191 -21.89 -21.46 7.68
C ILE A 191 -21.72 -19.93 7.63
N ARG A 192 -22.79 -19.24 7.22
CA ARG A 192 -22.81 -17.78 7.14
C ARG A 192 -22.81 -17.14 8.53
N GLN A 193 -21.76 -16.38 8.87
CA GLN A 193 -21.61 -15.67 10.14
C GLN A 193 -21.00 -14.28 9.95
N LYS A 194 -21.34 -13.33 10.83
CA LYS A 194 -20.59 -12.08 10.91
C LYS A 194 -19.23 -12.30 11.60
N ALA A 195 -18.23 -11.54 11.20
CA ALA A 195 -16.89 -11.60 11.82
C ALA A 195 -16.95 -11.37 13.33
N SER A 196 -17.78 -10.41 13.79
CA SER A 196 -18.00 -10.16 15.24
C SER A 196 -18.60 -11.36 15.99
N GLU A 197 -19.54 -12.07 15.35
CA GLU A 197 -20.17 -13.26 15.96
C GLU A 197 -19.20 -14.44 16.01
N LEU A 198 -18.39 -14.59 14.98
CA LEU A 198 -17.32 -15.58 14.95
C LEU A 198 -16.31 -15.32 16.05
N ALA A 199 -15.83 -14.07 16.20
CA ALA A 199 -14.88 -13.67 17.24
C ALA A 199 -15.37 -14.00 18.66
N LEU A 200 -16.67 -13.77 18.96
CA LEU A 200 -17.28 -14.10 20.26
C LEU A 200 -17.34 -15.61 20.55
N ARG A 201 -17.40 -16.43 19.51
CA ARG A 201 -17.44 -17.89 19.64
C ARG A 201 -16.06 -18.53 19.77
N MET A 202 -15.03 -17.83 19.35
CA MET A 202 -13.66 -18.33 19.47
C MET A 202 -13.26 -18.41 20.93
N ARG A 203 -12.88 -19.60 21.38
CA ARG A 203 -12.42 -19.84 22.75
C ARG A 203 -10.89 -19.91 22.74
N LYS A 204 -10.26 -19.34 23.78
CA LYS A 204 -8.80 -19.44 23.98
C LYS A 204 -8.28 -20.88 24.06
N SER A 205 -9.17 -21.83 24.40
CA SER A 205 -8.87 -23.27 24.47
C SER A 205 -9.03 -24.01 23.14
N ASP A 206 -9.46 -23.32 22.07
CA ASP A 206 -9.57 -23.93 20.75
C ASP A 206 -8.17 -24.21 20.19
N PRO A 207 -7.84 -25.43 19.75
CA PRO A 207 -6.51 -25.77 19.21
C PRO A 207 -6.15 -24.98 17.95
N ASN A 208 -7.12 -24.39 17.28
CA ASN A 208 -6.91 -23.51 16.11
C ASN A 208 -6.76 -22.04 16.48
N VAL A 209 -6.83 -21.69 17.77
CA VAL A 209 -6.68 -20.31 18.25
C VAL A 209 -5.34 -20.17 18.94
N SER A 210 -4.49 -19.30 18.43
CA SER A 210 -3.23 -18.91 19.05
C SER A 210 -3.35 -17.52 19.66
N LEU A 211 -3.02 -17.37 20.93
CA LEU A 211 -2.95 -16.07 21.57
C LEU A 211 -1.56 -15.47 21.27
N VAL A 212 -1.54 -14.35 20.57
CA VAL A 212 -0.30 -13.59 20.34
C VAL A 212 -0.37 -12.34 21.20
N THR A 213 0.55 -12.22 22.14
CA THR A 213 0.73 -11.00 22.93
C THR A 213 1.73 -10.10 22.19
N VAL A 214 1.32 -8.90 21.83
CA VAL A 214 2.20 -7.92 21.23
C VAL A 214 2.54 -6.86 22.27
N ASP A 215 3.83 -6.66 22.53
CA ASP A 215 4.38 -5.73 23.53
C ASP A 215 4.18 -4.24 23.22
N LYS A 216 3.11 -3.87 22.57
CA LYS A 216 2.76 -2.47 22.30
C LYS A 216 1.38 -2.14 22.83
N GLY A 217 1.31 -1.78 24.12
CA GLY A 217 0.09 -1.36 24.80
C GLY A 217 -0.88 -2.49 25.13
N ASP A 218 -2.02 -2.15 25.73
CA ASP A 218 -3.01 -3.06 26.31
C ASP A 218 -3.85 -3.86 25.29
N PHE A 219 -3.31 -4.18 24.13
CA PHE A 219 -4.04 -4.89 23.08
C PHE A 219 -3.62 -6.35 23.03
N THR A 220 -4.57 -7.22 23.33
CA THR A 220 -4.43 -8.67 23.12
C THR A 220 -5.07 -9.02 21.77
N PHE A 221 -4.27 -9.55 20.84
CA PHE A 221 -4.78 -10.05 19.57
C PHE A 221 -4.98 -11.56 19.65
N THR A 222 -6.14 -12.02 19.24
CA THR A 222 -6.40 -13.46 19.08
C THR A 222 -6.22 -13.80 17.60
N VAL A 223 -5.25 -14.66 17.31
CA VAL A 223 -5.01 -15.16 15.95
C VAL A 223 -5.67 -16.52 15.80
N THR A 224 -6.54 -16.68 14.83
CA THR A 224 -7.06 -17.98 14.46
C THR A 224 -6.43 -18.46 13.17
N LYS A 225 -5.96 -19.69 13.17
CA LYS A 225 -5.59 -20.42 11.97
C LYS A 225 -6.79 -21.27 11.56
N GLU A 226 -7.70 -20.71 10.80
CA GLU A 226 -8.76 -21.48 10.21
C GLU A 226 -8.25 -22.15 8.94
N ILE A 227 -8.23 -23.48 8.94
CA ILE A 227 -7.94 -24.27 7.73
C ILE A 227 -9.26 -24.37 6.95
N SER A 228 -9.58 -23.33 6.21
CA SER A 228 -10.56 -23.43 5.15
C SER A 228 -9.89 -24.00 3.92
N ILE A 229 -10.43 -25.05 3.33
CA ILE A 229 -9.92 -25.76 2.14
C ILE A 229 -9.73 -24.84 0.92
N ARG A 230 -10.17 -23.58 0.99
CA ARG A 230 -10.04 -22.58 -0.09
C ARG A 230 -9.29 -21.30 0.26
N PHE A 231 -9.10 -20.95 1.55
CA PHE A 231 -8.39 -19.75 1.96
C PHE A 231 -7.75 -19.98 3.33
N GLN A 232 -6.42 -19.96 3.40
CA GLN A 232 -5.72 -19.80 4.67
C GLN A 232 -5.81 -18.32 5.05
N MET A 233 -6.74 -17.98 5.91
CA MET A 233 -6.92 -16.63 6.44
C MET A 233 -6.44 -16.59 7.87
N GLN A 234 -5.43 -15.77 8.17
CA GLN A 234 -5.11 -15.40 9.55
C GLN A 234 -5.99 -14.20 9.89
N LEU A 235 -6.89 -14.37 10.84
CA LEU A 235 -7.76 -13.31 11.34
C LEU A 235 -7.17 -12.75 12.63
N PHE A 236 -6.95 -11.43 12.64
CA PHE A 236 -6.62 -10.66 13.83
C PHE A 236 -7.88 -9.89 14.27
N PHE A 237 -8.25 -10.04 15.54
CA PHE A 237 -9.36 -9.31 16.15
C PHE A 237 -8.86 -8.48 17.32
#